data_d1d03cc16ce3f962e4c1ac6b2e01766a
#
_entry.id   d1d03cc16ce3f962e4c1ac6b2e01766a
#
_cell.length_a   1.000
_cell.length_b   1.000
_cell.length_c   1.000
_cell.angle_alpha   90.00
_cell.angle_beta   90.00
_cell.angle_gamma   90.00
#
_symmetry.space_group_name_H-M   'P 1'
#
loop_
_entity.id
_entity.type
_entity.pdbx_description
1 polymer ?
#
loop_
_entity_poly.entity_id
_entity_poly.type
_entity_poly.pdbx_seq_one_letter_code
_entity_poly.pdbx_strand_id
1 'polypeptide(L)'
;RLRNLRDKKDIVIDSRLGFYWIPESFKVYLDLDIEVATARIYNDATSNAARSSAGEGTTSLLDVSRQVKTRMEEERSRFRNIYHVDPYDLAHFDLIIDTSRHSPQTVALTVYDTYRRWLVTEVWKQERSAIPAGYSFKNQY
;
A
#
# COMPACT_ATOMS: atom_id res chain seq x y z
N ARG A 1 -16.68 -5.97 -7.72
CA ARG A 1 -16.60 -4.48 -7.72
C ARG A 1 -15.27 -3.99 -8.30
N LEU A 2 -14.11 -4.49 -7.83
CA LEU A 2 -12.79 -4.07 -8.38
C LEU A 2 -12.61 -4.47 -9.85
N ARG A 3 -13.05 -5.65 -10.28
CA ARG A 3 -12.98 -6.08 -11.68
C ARG A 3 -13.62 -5.08 -12.66
N ASN A 4 -14.68 -4.41 -12.25
CA ASN A 4 -15.38 -3.44 -13.11
C ASN A 4 -14.60 -2.11 -13.26
N LEU A 5 -13.52 -1.93 -12.50
CA LEU A 5 -12.64 -0.77 -12.62
C LEU A 5 -11.49 -1.00 -13.61
N ARG A 6 -11.29 -2.23 -14.08
CA ARG A 6 -10.21 -2.61 -14.98
C ARG A 6 -10.23 -1.81 -16.30
N ASP A 7 -11.41 -1.55 -16.81
CA ASP A 7 -11.58 -0.86 -18.10
C ASP A 7 -11.64 0.68 -17.95
N LYS A 8 -11.54 1.17 -16.71
CA LYS A 8 -11.52 2.61 -16.46
C LYS A 8 -10.11 3.15 -16.55
N LYS A 9 -9.98 4.32 -17.19
CA LYS A 9 -8.72 5.06 -17.31
C LYS A 9 -8.64 6.16 -16.25
N ASP A 10 -7.43 6.59 -15.94
CA ASP A 10 -7.14 7.75 -15.09
C ASP A 10 -7.76 7.64 -13.69
N ILE A 11 -7.66 6.46 -13.08
CA ILE A 11 -8.14 6.22 -11.73
C ILE A 11 -7.02 5.76 -10.80
N VAL A 12 -7.15 6.14 -9.54
CA VAL A 12 -6.35 5.64 -8.42
C VAL A 12 -7.25 4.78 -7.54
N ILE A 13 -6.76 3.60 -7.18
CA ILE A 13 -7.52 2.63 -6.39
C ILE A 13 -6.75 2.34 -5.11
N ASP A 14 -7.36 2.66 -3.97
CA ASP A 14 -6.89 2.19 -2.66
C ASP A 14 -7.53 0.83 -2.36
N SER A 15 -6.72 -0.21 -2.35
CA SER A 15 -7.18 -1.59 -2.14
C SER A 15 -6.08 -2.54 -1.70
N ARG A 16 -6.38 -3.42 -0.75
CA ARG A 16 -5.50 -4.51 -0.30
C ARG A 16 -5.20 -5.55 -1.39
N LEU A 17 -6.12 -5.77 -2.32
CA LEU A 17 -6.04 -6.78 -3.38
C LEU A 17 -6.13 -6.18 -4.78
N GLY A 18 -5.82 -4.89 -4.93
CA GLY A 18 -5.79 -4.24 -6.25
C GLY A 18 -4.88 -5.00 -7.23
N PHE A 19 -3.70 -5.39 -6.79
CA PHE A 19 -2.72 -6.15 -7.58
C PHE A 19 -3.26 -7.49 -8.09
N TYR A 20 -4.13 -8.14 -7.32
CA TYR A 20 -4.71 -9.43 -7.68
C TYR A 20 -5.82 -9.28 -8.74
N TRP A 21 -6.66 -8.24 -8.61
CA TRP A 21 -7.80 -8.03 -9.50
C TRP A 21 -7.47 -7.24 -10.77
N ILE A 22 -6.41 -6.43 -10.73
CA ILE A 22 -5.96 -5.58 -11.84
C ILE A 22 -4.44 -5.73 -11.97
N PRO A 23 -3.96 -6.91 -12.39
CA PRO A 23 -2.52 -7.22 -12.43
C PRO A 23 -1.73 -6.33 -13.40
N GLU A 24 -2.38 -5.76 -14.40
CA GLU A 24 -1.80 -4.84 -15.38
C GLU A 24 -1.62 -3.41 -14.88
N SER A 25 -2.15 -3.07 -13.69
CA SER A 25 -2.00 -1.74 -13.12
C SER A 25 -0.58 -1.48 -12.60
N PHE A 26 -0.21 -0.20 -12.49
CA PHE A 26 0.96 0.19 -11.70
C PHE A 26 0.64 0.02 -10.21
N LYS A 27 1.43 -0.79 -9.53
CA LYS A 27 1.16 -1.24 -8.16
C LYS A 27 2.15 -0.63 -7.18
N VAL A 28 1.64 0.15 -6.23
CA VAL A 28 2.43 0.83 -5.21
C VAL A 28 2.15 0.23 -3.84
N TYR A 29 3.19 -0.09 -3.11
CA TYR A 29 3.14 -0.46 -1.70
C TYR A 29 3.68 0.69 -0.86
N LEU A 30 2.84 1.22 0.02
CA LEU A 30 3.24 2.21 1.01
C LEU A 30 3.63 1.47 2.29
N ASP A 31 4.91 1.24 2.45
CA ASP A 31 5.46 0.58 3.63
C ASP A 31 5.48 1.55 4.81
N LEU A 32 5.26 1.03 5.98
CA LEU A 32 5.27 1.79 7.22
C LEU A 32 5.77 0.91 8.36
N ASP A 33 6.81 1.35 9.01
CA ASP A 33 7.29 0.71 10.22
C ASP A 33 6.16 0.59 11.26
N ILE A 34 6.03 -0.60 11.87
CA ILE A 34 4.92 -0.91 12.76
C ILE A 34 4.92 -0.06 14.03
N GLU A 35 6.09 0.36 14.51
CA GLU A 35 6.19 1.23 15.67
C GLU A 35 5.73 2.64 15.32
N VAL A 36 6.11 3.14 14.14
CA VAL A 36 5.65 4.42 13.61
C VAL A 36 4.14 4.39 13.34
N ALA A 37 3.62 3.30 12.77
CA ALA A 37 2.19 3.12 12.56
C ALA A 37 1.42 3.16 13.89
N THR A 38 1.91 2.43 14.89
CA THR A 38 1.35 2.37 16.22
C THR A 38 1.32 3.75 16.87
N ALA A 39 2.42 4.49 16.81
CA ALA A 39 2.52 5.84 17.38
C ALA A 39 1.54 6.82 16.68
N ARG A 40 1.40 6.75 15.35
CA ARG A 40 0.44 7.58 14.60
C ARG A 40 -1.00 7.28 15.03
N ILE A 41 -1.39 6.01 15.07
CA ILE A 41 -2.74 5.60 15.48
C ILE A 41 -3.03 6.04 16.93
N TYR A 42 -2.06 5.85 17.84
CA TYR A 42 -2.21 6.27 19.22
C TYR A 42 -2.40 7.78 19.36
N ASN A 43 -1.60 8.57 18.65
CA ASN A 43 -1.70 10.03 18.65
C ASN A 43 -3.03 10.52 18.06
N ASP A 44 -3.48 9.90 16.96
CA ASP A 44 -4.77 10.22 16.34
C ASP A 44 -5.94 9.89 17.29
N ALA A 45 -5.88 8.75 17.97
CA ALA A 45 -6.90 8.35 18.94
C ALA A 45 -6.94 9.30 20.13
N THR A 46 -5.80 9.71 20.67
CA THR A 46 -5.71 10.66 21.79
C THR A 46 -6.14 12.07 21.39
N SER A 47 -5.79 12.52 20.20
CA SER A 47 -6.19 13.83 19.67
C SER A 47 -7.69 13.89 19.37
N ASN A 48 -8.30 12.77 18.97
CA ASN A 48 -9.72 12.65 18.70
C ASN A 48 -10.56 12.29 19.93
N ALA A 49 -9.95 11.78 21.00
CA ALA A 49 -10.60 11.54 22.30
C ALA A 49 -11.14 12.83 22.94
N ALA A 50 -10.60 14.00 22.55
CA ALA A 50 -11.22 15.28 22.88
C ALA A 50 -12.61 15.47 22.23
N ARG A 51 -13.00 14.62 21.28
CA ARG A 51 -14.33 14.62 20.64
C ARG A 51 -15.27 13.54 21.17
N SER A 52 -14.78 12.53 21.82
CA SER A 52 -15.59 11.49 22.48
C SER A 52 -15.57 11.71 24.00
N SER A 53 -16.51 12.50 24.48
CA SER A 53 -16.81 12.68 25.90
C SER A 53 -17.52 11.43 26.48
N ALA A 54 -16.90 10.27 26.34
CA ALA A 54 -17.35 9.06 27.01
C ALA A 54 -16.09 8.36 27.50
N GLY A 55 -15.85 8.50 28.81
CA GLY A 55 -14.77 7.82 29.47
C GLY A 55 -14.88 6.31 29.32
N GLU A 56 -13.88 5.73 28.71
CA GLU A 56 -13.50 4.34 28.90
C GLU A 56 -12.04 4.17 28.43
N GLY A 57 -11.23 3.74 29.36
CA GLY A 57 -9.94 3.09 29.23
C GLY A 57 -8.95 3.71 28.23
N THR A 58 -7.96 4.43 28.73
CA THR A 58 -6.76 4.81 27.94
C THR A 58 -6.17 3.55 27.30
N THR A 59 -6.47 3.36 26.02
CA THR A 59 -5.82 2.31 25.21
C THR A 59 -4.32 2.59 25.24
N SER A 60 -3.54 1.65 25.78
CA SER A 60 -2.09 1.84 25.86
C SER A 60 -1.44 1.70 24.49
N LEU A 61 -0.25 2.29 24.31
CA LEU A 61 0.55 2.11 23.09
C LEU A 61 0.78 0.62 22.77
N LEU A 62 0.97 -0.21 23.82
CA LEU A 62 1.13 -1.65 23.67
C LEU A 62 -0.14 -2.34 23.15
N ASP A 63 -1.32 -1.89 23.57
CA ASP A 63 -2.58 -2.43 23.07
C ASP A 63 -2.81 -2.08 21.62
N VAL A 64 -2.50 -0.85 21.21
CA VAL A 64 -2.55 -0.43 19.82
C VAL A 64 -1.58 -1.26 18.97
N SER A 65 -0.35 -1.46 19.43
CA SER A 65 0.64 -2.29 18.72
C SER A 65 0.14 -3.73 18.54
N ARG A 66 -0.44 -4.31 19.59
CA ARG A 66 -1.01 -5.66 19.53
C ARG A 66 -2.17 -5.73 18.53
N GLN A 67 -3.07 -4.77 18.57
CA GLN A 67 -4.21 -4.70 17.63
C GLN A 67 -3.76 -4.59 16.18
N VAL A 68 -2.77 -3.75 15.89
CA VAL A 68 -2.20 -3.61 14.54
C VAL A 68 -1.63 -4.94 14.05
N LYS A 69 -0.81 -5.61 14.87
CA LYS A 69 -0.20 -6.90 14.52
C LYS A 69 -1.25 -7.98 14.30
N THR A 70 -2.23 -8.09 15.20
CA THR A 70 -3.33 -9.06 15.10
C THR A 70 -4.12 -8.85 13.80
N ARG A 71 -4.49 -7.60 13.50
CA ARG A 71 -5.21 -7.26 12.28
C ARG A 71 -4.44 -7.65 11.02
N MET A 72 -3.14 -7.38 10.98
CA MET A 72 -2.30 -7.74 9.83
C MET A 72 -2.26 -9.27 9.64
N GLU A 73 -2.12 -10.03 10.73
CA GLU A 73 -2.07 -11.50 10.63
C GLU A 73 -3.42 -12.11 10.25
N GLU A 74 -4.52 -11.57 10.75
CA GLU A 74 -5.88 -11.96 10.36
C GLU A 74 -6.13 -11.68 8.87
N GLU A 75 -5.73 -10.53 8.37
CA GLU A 75 -5.83 -10.18 6.94
C GLU A 75 -4.99 -11.15 6.09
N ARG A 76 -3.74 -11.40 6.49
CA ARG A 76 -2.85 -12.34 5.81
C ARG A 76 -3.44 -13.75 5.73
N SER A 77 -3.89 -14.25 6.85
CA SER A 77 -4.51 -15.57 6.95
C SER A 77 -5.77 -15.67 6.07
N ARG A 78 -6.65 -14.68 6.17
CA ARG A 78 -7.88 -14.64 5.38
C ARG A 78 -7.59 -14.62 3.87
N PHE A 79 -6.66 -13.81 3.41
CA PHE A 79 -6.37 -13.71 1.98
C PHE A 79 -5.61 -14.92 1.44
N ARG A 80 -4.74 -15.53 2.24
CA ARG A 80 -4.13 -16.82 1.89
C ARG A 80 -5.16 -17.93 1.75
N ASN A 81 -6.13 -18.00 2.66
CA ASN A 81 -7.16 -19.03 2.63
C ASN A 81 -8.14 -18.87 1.46
N ILE A 82 -8.52 -17.65 1.10
CA ILE A 82 -9.55 -17.39 0.08
C ILE A 82 -8.94 -17.25 -1.33
N TYR A 83 -7.80 -16.57 -1.45
CA TYR A 83 -7.21 -16.19 -2.72
C TYR A 83 -5.84 -16.81 -2.98
N HIS A 84 -5.28 -17.54 -2.01
CA HIS A 84 -3.94 -18.15 -2.06
C HIS A 84 -2.82 -17.12 -2.28
N VAL A 85 -3.01 -15.88 -1.79
CA VAL A 85 -2.02 -14.80 -1.89
C VAL A 85 -1.75 -14.17 -0.53
N ASP A 86 -0.52 -13.70 -0.35
CA ASP A 86 -0.14 -12.86 0.78
C ASP A 86 -0.23 -11.39 0.34
N PRO A 87 -1.12 -10.58 0.93
CA PRO A 87 -1.27 -9.18 0.53
C PRO A 87 -0.06 -8.31 0.88
N TYR A 88 0.84 -8.81 1.72
CA TYR A 88 2.06 -8.13 2.17
C TYR A 88 3.33 -8.62 1.47
N ASP A 89 3.21 -9.53 0.50
CA ASP A 89 4.36 -9.94 -0.31
C ASP A 89 4.74 -8.83 -1.29
N LEU A 90 5.91 -8.24 -1.04
CA LEU A 90 6.44 -7.11 -1.81
C LEU A 90 6.70 -7.46 -3.29
N ALA A 91 6.77 -8.73 -3.62
CA ALA A 91 6.94 -9.19 -5.00
C ALA A 91 5.75 -8.81 -5.91
N HIS A 92 4.60 -8.51 -5.33
CA HIS A 92 3.41 -8.10 -6.07
C HIS A 92 3.44 -6.64 -6.57
N PHE A 93 4.37 -5.82 -6.08
CA PHE A 93 4.35 -4.37 -6.27
C PHE A 93 5.48 -3.89 -7.18
N ASP A 94 5.19 -2.86 -7.97
CA ASP A 94 6.14 -2.23 -8.89
C ASP A 94 6.98 -1.16 -8.19
N LEU A 95 6.40 -0.53 -7.17
CA LEU A 95 7.06 0.50 -6.34
C LEU A 95 6.76 0.25 -4.87
N ILE A 96 7.82 0.29 -4.05
CA ILE A 96 7.74 0.20 -2.59
C ILE A 96 8.32 1.49 -2.00
N ILE A 97 7.56 2.18 -1.16
CA ILE A 97 7.97 3.43 -0.51
C ILE A 97 7.85 3.28 1.00
N ASP A 98 8.95 3.47 1.71
CA ASP A 98 8.92 3.64 3.17
C ASP A 98 8.33 5.02 3.52
N THR A 99 7.13 5.02 4.07
CA THR A 99 6.44 6.25 4.49
C THR A 99 6.77 6.68 5.91
N SER A 100 7.64 5.95 6.62
CA SER A 100 8.04 6.26 7.99
C SER A 100 8.79 7.59 8.08
N ARG A 101 9.58 7.89 7.04
CA ARG A 101 10.52 9.01 7.00
C ARG A 101 10.21 10.08 5.95
N HIS A 102 9.13 9.90 5.19
CA HIS A 102 8.78 10.80 4.09
C HIS A 102 7.49 11.55 4.37
N SER A 103 7.42 12.80 3.90
CA SER A 103 6.18 13.55 3.94
C SER A 103 5.18 13.02 2.91
N PRO A 104 3.86 13.21 3.12
CA PRO A 104 2.85 12.82 2.13
C PRO A 104 3.10 13.44 0.74
N GLN A 105 3.62 14.67 0.69
CA GLN A 105 3.95 15.35 -0.55
C GLN A 105 5.10 14.65 -1.28
N THR A 106 6.16 14.29 -0.56
CA THR A 106 7.31 13.57 -1.13
C THR A 106 6.88 12.21 -1.66
N VAL A 107 6.05 11.49 -0.91
CA VAL A 107 5.48 10.19 -1.33
C VAL A 107 4.68 10.37 -2.63
N ALA A 108 3.78 11.35 -2.69
CA ALA A 108 2.95 11.59 -3.86
C ALA A 108 3.79 11.93 -5.11
N LEU A 109 4.81 12.77 -4.98
CA LEU A 109 5.72 13.11 -6.07
C LEU A 109 6.51 11.89 -6.55
N THR A 110 7.03 11.07 -5.63
CA THR A 110 7.76 9.85 -5.97
C THR A 110 6.87 8.86 -6.74
N VAL A 111 5.64 8.66 -6.28
CA VAL A 111 4.65 7.81 -6.97
C VAL A 111 4.39 8.33 -8.38
N TYR A 112 4.14 9.64 -8.51
CA TYR A 112 3.83 10.26 -9.79
C TYR A 112 4.99 10.15 -10.79
N ASP A 113 6.21 10.47 -10.38
CA ASP A 113 7.38 10.38 -11.25
C ASP A 113 7.69 8.94 -11.67
N THR A 114 7.55 7.99 -10.74
CA THR A 114 7.76 6.58 -11.04
C THR A 114 6.69 6.04 -11.97
N TYR A 115 5.43 6.42 -11.76
CA TYR A 115 4.32 6.07 -12.64
C TYR A 115 4.52 6.59 -14.06
N ARG A 116 4.97 7.83 -14.24
CA ARG A 116 5.27 8.39 -15.56
C ARG A 116 6.33 7.57 -16.30
N ARG A 117 7.39 7.16 -15.61
CA ARG A 117 8.44 6.31 -16.21
C ARG A 117 7.89 4.91 -16.55
N TRP A 118 7.08 4.35 -15.68
CA TRP A 118 6.44 3.06 -15.91
C TRP A 118 5.53 3.11 -17.15
N LEU A 119 4.75 4.17 -17.34
CA LEU A 119 3.92 4.35 -18.55
C LEU A 119 4.75 4.31 -19.83
N VAL A 120 5.89 4.99 -19.87
CA VAL A 120 6.78 4.96 -21.03
C VAL A 120 7.26 3.54 -21.32
N THR A 121 7.57 2.75 -20.28
CA THR A 121 7.99 1.36 -20.44
C THR A 121 6.86 0.46 -20.91
N GLU A 122 5.65 0.65 -20.42
CA GLU A 122 4.50 -0.13 -20.88
C GLU A 122 4.18 0.15 -22.35
N VAL A 123 4.22 1.41 -22.77
CA VAL A 123 4.11 1.78 -24.18
C VAL A 123 5.21 1.11 -25.01
N TRP A 124 6.43 1.10 -24.51
CA TRP A 124 7.58 0.49 -25.19
C TRP A 124 7.45 -1.05 -25.30
N LYS A 125 6.89 -1.70 -24.27
CA LYS A 125 6.53 -3.13 -24.31
C LYS A 125 5.56 -3.44 -25.42
N GLN A 126 4.54 -2.59 -25.60
CA GLN A 126 3.52 -2.75 -26.63
C GLN A 126 4.10 -2.55 -28.04
N GLU A 127 5.01 -1.60 -28.21
CA GLU A 127 5.58 -1.26 -29.50
C GLU A 127 6.70 -2.21 -29.97
N ARG A 128 7.46 -2.82 -29.07
CA ARG A 128 8.70 -3.56 -29.41
C ARG A 128 8.75 -5.02 -28.96
N SER A 129 7.72 -5.57 -28.39
CA SER A 129 7.63 -6.99 -28.00
C SER A 129 8.72 -7.54 -27.05
N ALA A 130 9.71 -6.73 -26.66
CA ALA A 130 10.79 -7.16 -25.78
C ALA A 130 11.33 -6.01 -24.92
N ILE A 131 11.31 -6.20 -23.60
CA ILE A 131 12.07 -5.36 -22.67
C ILE A 131 13.47 -5.94 -22.60
N PRO A 132 14.54 -5.11 -22.64
CA PRO A 132 15.89 -5.58 -22.41
C PRO A 132 16.01 -6.32 -21.09
N ALA A 133 16.72 -7.44 -21.08
CA ALA A 133 17.00 -8.18 -19.87
C ALA A 133 17.68 -7.26 -18.84
N GLY A 134 17.16 -7.21 -17.62
CA GLY A 134 17.68 -6.37 -16.54
C GLY A 134 16.94 -5.04 -16.37
N TYR A 135 15.94 -4.71 -17.19
CA TYR A 135 15.11 -3.53 -16.95
C TYR A 135 14.09 -3.81 -15.84
N SER A 136 14.23 -3.15 -14.72
CA SER A 136 13.33 -3.32 -13.58
C SER A 136 12.93 -1.95 -13.03
N PHE A 137 11.62 -1.76 -12.81
CA PHE A 137 11.08 -0.59 -12.12
C PHE A 137 10.92 -0.79 -10.62
N LYS A 138 11.42 -1.88 -10.07
CA LYS A 138 11.41 -2.08 -8.63
C LYS A 138 12.40 -1.12 -7.98
N ASN A 139 11.93 0.09 -7.70
CA ASN A 139 12.66 1.08 -6.94
C ASN A 139 12.22 1.00 -5.48
N GLN A 140 13.18 0.79 -4.59
CA GLN A 140 12.99 0.97 -3.15
C GLN A 140 13.42 2.40 -2.79
N TYR A 141 12.52 3.17 -2.20
CA TYR A 141 12.76 4.51 -1.70
C TYR A 141 12.52 4.57 -0.20
#